data_5f9ca97ba17ba570cffccb378d009523
#
_entry.id   5f9ca97ba17ba570cffccb378d009523
#
_cell.length_a   1.000
_cell.length_b   1.000
_cell.length_c   1.000
_cell.angle_alpha   90.00
_cell.angle_beta   90.00
_cell.angle_gamma   90.00
#
_symmetry.space_group_name_H-M   'P 1'
#
loop_
_entity.id
_entity.type
_entity.pdbx_description
1 polymer ?
#
loop_
_entity_poly.entity_id
_entity_poly.type
_entity_poly.pdbx_seq_one_letter_code
_entity_poly.pdbx_strand_id
1 'polypeptide(L)'
;TTNPEELIRFSGVTNAISSSYRGGIHSLLPADEHWPWRRLLTHASTVIHLQEDPPAHAALSQCALALTTVGANTAELGALGVPMIVLVPTQHLGVMQAWDGWLGLLARLPGLRRLIGLLLSAWRMRNHGLLAWPNIAAGRMVVPERVGPITPEEIAGEALEWLQAPHRLDGQREDLRRLRGQPGAVAALAEEVRELLPRALSD
;
A
#
# COMPACT_ATOMS: atom_id res chain seq x y z
N THR A 1 10.85 2.23 -1.15
CA THR A 1 11.20 0.82 -0.83
C THR A 1 11.99 0.83 0.46
N THR A 2 11.41 0.27 1.52
CA THR A 2 12.08 0.17 2.82
C THR A 2 13.20 -0.85 2.70
N ASN A 3 14.44 -0.47 3.06
CA ASN A 3 15.55 -1.41 3.04
C ASN A 3 15.26 -2.58 3.99
N PRO A 4 15.35 -3.87 3.53
CA PRO A 4 15.11 -5.03 4.38
C PRO A 4 15.97 -5.07 5.65
N GLU A 5 17.19 -4.52 5.59
CA GLU A 5 18.07 -4.42 6.76
C GLU A 5 17.54 -3.42 7.80
N GLU A 6 16.87 -2.34 7.36
CA GLU A 6 16.18 -1.42 8.26
C GLU A 6 14.98 -2.10 8.91
N LEU A 7 14.20 -2.90 8.16
CA LEU A 7 13.10 -3.68 8.72
C LEU A 7 13.56 -4.62 9.82
N ILE A 8 14.69 -5.31 9.65
CA ILE A 8 15.30 -6.16 10.68
C ILE A 8 15.73 -5.34 11.88
N ARG A 9 16.35 -4.18 11.64
CA ARG A 9 16.79 -3.28 12.70
C ARG A 9 15.62 -2.71 13.49
N PHE A 10 14.52 -2.34 12.83
CA PHE A 10 13.28 -1.89 13.47
C PHE A 10 12.61 -3.01 14.26
N SER A 11 12.53 -4.21 13.71
CA SER A 11 11.97 -5.37 14.42
C SER A 11 12.80 -5.76 15.62
N GLY A 12 14.14 -5.61 15.56
CA GLY A 12 15.05 -5.85 16.68
C GLY A 12 14.84 -4.86 17.84
N VAL A 13 14.58 -3.59 17.55
CA VAL A 13 14.24 -2.58 18.56
C VAL A 13 12.85 -2.84 19.15
N THR A 14 11.90 -3.27 18.35
CA THR A 14 10.55 -3.63 18.81
C THR A 14 10.55 -4.91 19.64
N ASN A 15 11.44 -5.87 19.33
CA ASN A 15 11.60 -7.11 20.10
C ASN A 15 12.09 -6.89 21.54
N ALA A 16 12.83 -5.82 21.80
CA ALA A 16 13.21 -5.46 23.18
C ALA A 16 11.99 -5.06 24.04
N ILE A 17 10.91 -4.60 23.40
CA ILE A 17 9.65 -4.21 24.04
C ILE A 17 8.63 -5.36 24.01
N SER A 18 8.73 -6.27 23.04
CA SER A 18 7.75 -7.32 22.75
C SER A 18 8.31 -8.74 22.89
N SER A 19 9.04 -9.03 23.97
CA SER A 19 9.51 -10.40 24.27
C SER A 19 8.37 -11.44 24.38
N SER A 20 7.11 -11.00 24.35
CA SER A 20 5.90 -11.81 24.31
C SER A 20 5.35 -12.07 22.89
N TYR A 21 5.84 -11.38 21.84
CA TYR A 21 5.36 -11.58 20.48
C TYR A 21 6.23 -12.57 19.71
N ARG A 22 5.64 -13.71 19.34
CA ARG A 22 6.29 -14.76 18.52
C ARG A 22 6.49 -14.39 17.05
N GLY A 23 6.15 -13.18 16.64
CA GLY A 23 6.12 -12.76 15.24
C GLY A 23 7.29 -11.88 14.74
N GLY A 24 8.27 -11.58 15.60
CA GLY A 24 9.42 -10.76 15.20
C GLY A 24 10.28 -11.42 14.12
N ILE A 25 11.03 -10.60 13.37
CA ILE A 25 11.97 -11.09 12.35
C ILE A 25 13.22 -11.65 13.04
N HIS A 26 13.55 -12.90 12.72
CA HIS A 26 14.73 -13.60 13.25
C HIS A 26 15.97 -13.31 12.40
N SER A 27 15.87 -13.47 11.08
CA SER A 27 17.00 -13.32 10.17
C SER A 27 16.57 -13.00 8.75
N LEU A 28 17.53 -12.50 7.97
CA LEU A 28 17.42 -12.33 6.52
C LEU A 28 18.02 -13.56 5.84
N LEU A 29 17.23 -14.21 5.01
CA LEU A 29 17.66 -15.34 4.19
C LEU A 29 18.04 -14.86 2.79
N PRO A 30 19.11 -15.41 2.18
CA PRO A 30 19.46 -15.07 0.80
C PRO A 30 18.40 -15.58 -0.19
N ALA A 31 18.53 -15.15 -1.45
CA ALA A 31 17.83 -15.74 -2.57
C ALA A 31 18.19 -17.23 -2.72
N ASP A 32 17.29 -18.02 -3.32
CA ASP A 32 17.54 -19.40 -3.68
C ASP A 32 16.96 -19.72 -5.08
N GLU A 33 17.03 -21.01 -5.48
CA GLU A 33 16.57 -21.47 -6.79
C GLU A 33 15.05 -21.30 -7.02
N HIS A 34 14.26 -21.23 -5.95
CA HIS A 34 12.80 -21.09 -6.00
C HIS A 34 12.34 -19.64 -5.86
N TRP A 35 13.19 -18.79 -5.27
CA TRP A 35 12.85 -17.38 -5.05
C TRP A 35 14.07 -16.49 -5.27
N PRO A 36 14.07 -15.64 -6.32
CA PRO A 36 15.26 -14.91 -6.75
C PRO A 36 15.63 -13.71 -5.87
N TRP A 37 14.83 -13.39 -4.85
CA TRP A 37 15.08 -12.30 -3.93
C TRP A 37 15.24 -12.79 -2.49
N ARG A 38 15.63 -11.89 -1.61
CA ARG A 38 15.78 -12.17 -0.19
C ARG A 38 14.44 -12.52 0.46
N ARG A 39 14.51 -13.18 1.59
CA ARG A 39 13.33 -13.57 2.40
C ARG A 39 13.60 -13.25 3.86
N LEU A 40 12.54 -12.96 4.62
CA LEU A 40 12.63 -12.76 6.05
C LEU A 40 12.15 -14.03 6.75
N LEU A 41 12.92 -14.51 7.71
CA LEU A 41 12.52 -15.59 8.60
C LEU A 41 12.04 -14.98 9.91
N THR A 42 10.83 -15.31 10.33
CA THR A 42 10.28 -14.87 11.61
C THR A 42 10.70 -15.80 12.74
N HIS A 43 10.58 -15.34 13.99
CA HIS A 43 10.77 -16.21 15.17
C HIS A 43 9.75 -17.36 15.24
N ALA A 44 8.60 -17.24 14.59
CA ALA A 44 7.62 -18.30 14.43
C ALA A 44 7.93 -19.27 13.29
N SER A 45 9.15 -19.20 12.70
CA SER A 45 9.58 -20.01 11.53
C SER A 45 8.76 -19.77 10.26
N THR A 46 8.05 -18.67 10.17
CA THR A 46 7.35 -18.26 8.94
C THR A 46 8.32 -17.53 8.02
N VAL A 47 8.30 -17.88 6.75
CA VAL A 47 9.10 -17.21 5.71
C VAL A 47 8.25 -16.15 5.02
N ILE A 48 8.76 -14.92 4.99
CA ILE A 48 8.17 -13.80 4.26
C ILE A 48 9.04 -13.54 3.02
N HIS A 49 8.46 -13.70 1.85
CA HIS A 49 9.14 -13.45 0.59
C HIS A 49 9.18 -11.96 0.30
N LEU A 50 10.36 -11.43 -0.07
CA LEU A 50 10.52 -10.05 -0.49
C LEU A 50 10.45 -9.99 -2.02
N GLN A 51 9.74 -9.01 -2.55
CA GLN A 51 9.74 -8.66 -3.97
C GLN A 51 10.59 -7.41 -4.13
N GLU A 52 11.78 -7.52 -4.72
CA GLU A 52 12.75 -6.44 -4.76
C GLU A 52 12.75 -5.69 -6.11
N ASP A 53 12.35 -6.34 -7.20
CA ASP A 53 12.33 -5.72 -8.53
C ASP A 53 10.98 -5.04 -8.84
N PRO A 54 10.98 -3.74 -9.16
CA PRO A 54 9.82 -3.06 -9.68
C PRO A 54 9.71 -3.26 -11.22
N PRO A 55 8.48 -3.25 -11.79
CA PRO A 55 7.20 -3.24 -11.10
C PRO A 55 6.79 -4.64 -10.61
N ALA A 56 6.19 -4.70 -9.42
CA ALA A 56 5.77 -5.97 -8.80
C ALA A 56 4.38 -6.47 -9.30
N HIS A 57 3.87 -5.99 -10.41
CA HIS A 57 2.48 -6.23 -10.87
C HIS A 57 2.12 -7.72 -10.97
N ALA A 58 3.05 -8.54 -11.49
CA ALA A 58 2.82 -9.98 -11.64
C ALA A 58 2.63 -10.68 -10.28
N ALA A 59 3.44 -10.32 -9.28
CA ALA A 59 3.33 -10.86 -7.93
C ALA A 59 2.08 -10.32 -7.22
N LEU A 60 1.82 -9.01 -7.31
CA LEU A 60 0.66 -8.36 -6.70
C LEU A 60 -0.65 -8.94 -7.24
N SER A 61 -0.76 -9.16 -8.56
CA SER A 61 -1.98 -9.71 -9.17
C SER A 61 -2.38 -11.10 -8.68
N GLN A 62 -1.45 -11.84 -8.09
CA GLN A 62 -1.67 -13.17 -7.52
C GLN A 62 -2.03 -13.13 -6.03
N CYS A 63 -1.97 -11.97 -5.39
CA CYS A 63 -2.28 -11.86 -3.98
C CYS A 63 -3.78 -12.08 -3.72
N ALA A 64 -4.09 -12.86 -2.70
CA ALA A 64 -5.45 -13.04 -2.23
C ALA A 64 -5.99 -11.77 -1.56
N LEU A 65 -5.14 -11.13 -0.75
CA LEU A 65 -5.43 -9.91 0.00
C LEU A 65 -4.14 -9.10 0.15
N ALA A 66 -4.22 -7.79 0.03
CA ALA A 66 -3.13 -6.86 0.30
C ALA A 66 -3.41 -6.02 1.55
N LEU A 67 -2.39 -5.84 2.39
CA LEU A 67 -2.38 -4.81 3.44
C LEU A 67 -1.50 -3.66 2.93
N THR A 68 -2.07 -2.48 2.79
CA THR A 68 -1.37 -1.34 2.18
C THR A 68 -1.65 -0.05 2.92
N THR A 69 -0.80 0.96 2.69
CA THR A 69 -1.04 2.32 3.17
C THR A 69 -1.73 3.15 2.10
N VAL A 70 -2.27 4.30 2.49
CA VAL A 70 -2.82 5.29 1.55
C VAL A 70 -1.70 5.80 0.63
N GLY A 71 -2.01 5.94 -0.66
CA GLY A 71 -1.10 6.47 -1.68
C GLY A 71 -1.34 5.85 -3.05
N ALA A 72 -0.36 5.99 -3.94
CA ALA A 72 -0.38 5.42 -5.30
C ALA A 72 -0.61 3.90 -5.30
N ASN A 73 -0.14 3.21 -4.25
CA ASN A 73 -0.34 1.77 -4.07
C ASN A 73 -1.82 1.36 -4.13
N THR A 74 -2.73 2.20 -3.60
CA THR A 74 -4.17 1.88 -3.62
C THR A 74 -4.76 1.98 -5.02
N ALA A 75 -4.23 2.85 -5.87
CA ALA A 75 -4.62 2.95 -7.28
C ALA A 75 -4.07 1.76 -8.08
N GLU A 76 -2.80 1.39 -7.85
CA GLU A 76 -2.16 0.25 -8.50
C GLU A 76 -2.87 -1.07 -8.16
N LEU A 77 -3.10 -1.37 -6.89
CA LEU A 77 -3.83 -2.55 -6.45
C LEU A 77 -5.27 -2.55 -6.96
N GLY A 78 -5.92 -1.38 -6.99
CA GLY A 78 -7.26 -1.22 -7.57
C GLY A 78 -7.29 -1.54 -9.06
N ALA A 79 -6.32 -1.06 -9.84
CA ALA A 79 -6.17 -1.35 -11.26
C ALA A 79 -5.91 -2.84 -11.52
N LEU A 80 -5.16 -3.51 -10.65
CA LEU A 80 -4.93 -4.97 -10.71
C LEU A 80 -6.13 -5.79 -10.23
N GLY A 81 -7.11 -5.16 -9.58
CA GLY A 81 -8.26 -5.85 -8.99
C GLY A 81 -7.90 -6.70 -7.76
N VAL A 82 -6.87 -6.30 -7.02
CA VAL A 82 -6.41 -7.01 -5.83
C VAL A 82 -7.17 -6.52 -4.61
N PRO A 83 -7.86 -7.40 -3.87
CA PRO A 83 -8.51 -7.04 -2.62
C PRO A 83 -7.51 -6.46 -1.63
N MET A 84 -7.91 -5.41 -0.89
CA MET A 84 -7.01 -4.73 0.02
C MET A 84 -7.72 -4.22 1.27
N ILE A 85 -6.95 -4.09 2.35
CA ILE A 85 -7.27 -3.31 3.54
C ILE A 85 -6.28 -2.15 3.60
N VAL A 86 -6.78 -0.92 3.69
CA VAL A 86 -5.96 0.29 3.69
C VAL A 86 -5.74 0.76 5.12
N LEU A 87 -4.48 0.92 5.51
CA LEU A 87 -4.04 1.22 6.86
C LEU A 87 -3.48 2.65 6.94
N VAL A 88 -3.96 3.42 7.90
CA VAL A 88 -3.46 4.77 8.22
C VAL A 88 -3.17 4.84 9.72
N PRO A 89 -2.05 4.24 10.18
CA PRO A 89 -1.69 4.20 11.60
C PRO A 89 -1.27 5.60 12.07
N THR A 90 -2.09 6.24 12.91
CA THR A 90 -1.81 7.59 13.39
C THR A 90 -0.77 7.66 14.51
N GLN A 91 -0.50 6.54 15.19
CA GLN A 91 0.52 6.46 16.25
C GLN A 91 1.97 6.51 15.70
N HIS A 92 2.18 6.15 14.43
CA HIS A 92 3.49 6.09 13.78
C HIS A 92 3.61 7.10 12.64
N LEU A 93 3.29 8.37 12.90
CA LEU A 93 3.42 9.45 11.89
C LEU A 93 4.86 9.59 11.34
N GLY A 94 5.87 9.03 12.04
CA GLY A 94 7.24 8.93 11.54
C GLY A 94 7.40 7.94 10.37
N VAL A 95 6.53 6.94 10.24
CA VAL A 95 6.53 6.01 9.09
C VAL A 95 6.01 6.69 7.83
N MET A 96 5.21 7.75 7.97
CA MET A 96 4.78 8.59 6.84
C MET A 96 5.96 9.40 6.25
N GLN A 97 7.12 9.45 6.90
CA GLN A 97 8.36 10.02 6.34
C GLN A 97 8.94 9.18 5.19
N ALA A 98 8.51 7.93 5.05
CA ALA A 98 8.85 7.06 3.92
C ALA A 98 7.99 7.31 2.67
N TRP A 99 7.07 8.29 2.70
CA TRP A 99 6.39 8.73 1.49
C TRP A 99 7.39 9.50 0.64
N ASP A 100 7.86 8.85 -0.41
CA ASP A 100 8.72 9.45 -1.41
C ASP A 100 8.01 10.67 -2.02
N GLY A 101 8.58 11.84 -1.78
CA GLY A 101 8.10 13.08 -2.33
C GLY A 101 8.31 14.27 -1.40
N TRP A 102 7.93 15.47 -1.87
CA TRP A 102 8.07 16.74 -1.15
C TRP A 102 7.34 16.76 0.21
N LEU A 103 6.30 15.94 0.41
CA LEU A 103 5.63 15.75 1.70
C LEU A 103 6.52 15.07 2.74
N GLY A 104 7.39 14.14 2.33
CA GLY A 104 8.39 13.52 3.21
C GLY A 104 9.47 14.52 3.66
N LEU A 105 9.84 15.45 2.78
CA LEU A 105 10.79 16.54 3.12
C LEU A 105 10.17 17.53 4.12
N LEU A 106 8.91 17.86 3.95
CA LEU A 106 8.15 18.73 4.85
C LEU A 106 7.92 18.08 6.23
N ALA A 107 7.76 16.76 6.31
CA ALA A 107 7.57 16.04 7.58
C ALA A 107 8.82 16.07 8.50
N ARG A 108 10.00 16.44 7.97
CA ARG A 108 11.24 16.57 8.74
C ARG A 108 11.35 17.87 9.54
N LEU A 109 10.50 18.87 9.28
CA LEU A 109 10.53 20.14 9.97
C LEU A 109 9.78 20.07 11.31
N PRO A 110 10.39 20.46 12.43
CA PRO A 110 9.75 20.50 13.74
C PRO A 110 8.57 21.50 13.70
N GLY A 111 7.39 21.07 14.10
CA GLY A 111 6.15 21.86 14.07
C GLY A 111 5.21 21.55 12.92
N LEU A 112 5.67 20.92 11.83
CA LEU A 112 4.83 20.63 10.66
C LEU A 112 3.90 19.42 10.84
N ARG A 113 4.10 18.63 11.91
CA ARG A 113 3.21 17.50 12.26
C ARG A 113 1.74 17.93 12.42
N ARG A 114 1.51 19.14 12.98
CA ARG A 114 0.16 19.71 13.08
C ARG A 114 -0.39 20.11 11.72
N LEU A 115 0.46 20.66 10.85
CA LEU A 115 0.05 21.07 9.50
C LEU A 115 -0.27 19.86 8.64
N ILE A 116 0.51 18.78 8.71
CA ILE A 116 0.22 17.51 8.00
C ILE A 116 -1.09 16.91 8.51
N GLY A 117 -1.32 16.93 9.82
CA GLY A 117 -2.60 16.51 10.40
C GLY A 117 -3.77 17.35 9.90
N LEU A 118 -3.60 18.67 9.79
CA LEU A 118 -4.62 19.58 9.24
C LEU A 118 -4.84 19.37 7.75
N LEU A 119 -3.79 19.17 6.96
CA LEU A 119 -3.88 18.87 5.52
C LEU A 119 -4.57 17.53 5.27
N LEU A 120 -4.25 16.52 6.06
CA LEU A 120 -4.90 15.21 5.98
C LEU A 120 -6.38 15.30 6.38
N SER A 121 -6.69 16.09 7.41
CA SER A 121 -8.06 16.37 7.83
C SER A 121 -8.83 17.15 6.78
N ALA A 122 -8.23 18.18 6.18
CA ALA A 122 -8.85 18.97 5.12
C ALA A 122 -9.07 18.13 3.85
N TRP A 123 -8.11 17.29 3.49
CA TRP A 123 -8.24 16.37 2.36
C TRP A 123 -9.30 15.31 2.60
N ARG A 124 -9.36 14.75 3.82
CA ARG A 124 -10.42 13.86 4.26
C ARG A 124 -11.82 14.50 4.18
N MET A 125 -11.95 15.74 4.62
CA MET A 125 -13.22 16.49 4.52
C MET A 125 -13.61 16.73 3.06
N ARG A 126 -12.64 17.08 2.20
CA ARG A 126 -12.88 17.31 0.77
C ARG A 126 -13.33 16.05 0.02
N ASN A 127 -12.87 14.88 0.43
CA ASN A 127 -13.16 13.59 -0.19
C ASN A 127 -14.23 12.78 0.59
N HIS A 128 -15.16 13.47 1.27
CA HIS A 128 -16.22 12.81 2.06
C HIS A 128 -15.67 11.80 3.10
N GLY A 129 -14.47 12.02 3.59
CA GLY A 129 -13.80 11.15 4.54
C GLY A 129 -13.09 9.95 3.94
N LEU A 130 -13.10 9.78 2.61
CA LEU A 130 -12.44 8.69 1.90
C LEU A 130 -10.98 9.02 1.63
N LEU A 131 -10.10 8.05 1.79
CA LEU A 131 -8.65 8.20 1.67
C LEU A 131 -8.05 7.35 0.53
N ALA A 132 -8.55 6.14 0.38
CA ALA A 132 -8.09 5.22 -0.66
C ALA A 132 -8.63 5.63 -2.03
N TRP A 133 -7.78 5.54 -3.05
CA TRP A 133 -8.18 5.91 -4.42
C TRP A 133 -9.44 5.18 -4.92
N PRO A 134 -9.62 3.87 -4.71
CA PRO A 134 -10.85 3.18 -5.13
C PRO A 134 -12.11 3.75 -4.47
N ASN A 135 -12.02 4.13 -3.18
CA ASN A 135 -13.14 4.70 -2.46
C ASN A 135 -13.50 6.09 -2.97
N ILE A 136 -12.46 6.92 -3.24
CA ILE A 136 -12.64 8.27 -3.82
C ILE A 136 -13.27 8.17 -5.20
N ALA A 137 -12.76 7.28 -6.06
CA ALA A 137 -13.28 7.09 -7.42
C ALA A 137 -14.72 6.58 -7.43
N ALA A 138 -15.08 5.72 -6.47
CA ALA A 138 -16.43 5.17 -6.33
C ALA A 138 -17.41 6.12 -5.63
N GLY A 139 -16.92 7.16 -4.92
CA GLY A 139 -17.74 7.99 -4.02
C GLY A 139 -18.32 7.23 -2.82
N ARG A 140 -17.84 6.01 -2.56
CA ARG A 140 -18.27 5.12 -1.46
C ARG A 140 -17.14 4.22 -0.99
N MET A 141 -17.31 3.59 0.14
CA MET A 141 -16.33 2.62 0.65
C MET A 141 -16.43 1.31 -0.13
N VAL A 142 -15.43 1.03 -0.95
CA VAL A 142 -15.22 -0.22 -1.70
C VAL A 142 -14.18 -1.08 -1.00
N VAL A 143 -13.14 -0.44 -0.47
CA VAL A 143 -12.09 -1.08 0.32
C VAL A 143 -12.13 -0.53 1.74
N PRO A 144 -11.96 -1.36 2.78
CA PRO A 144 -11.92 -0.89 4.16
C PRO A 144 -10.71 0.02 4.41
N GLU A 145 -10.94 1.12 5.12
CA GLU A 145 -9.92 2.05 5.58
C GLU A 145 -9.84 2.02 7.10
N ARG A 146 -8.70 1.64 7.64
CA ARG A 146 -8.42 1.64 9.07
C ARG A 146 -7.57 2.85 9.41
N VAL A 147 -8.21 3.85 10.04
CA VAL A 147 -7.57 5.12 10.40
C VAL A 147 -7.57 5.26 11.92
N GLY A 148 -6.42 5.46 12.51
CA GLY A 148 -6.30 5.64 13.95
C GLY A 148 -5.12 4.89 14.56
N PRO A 149 -5.10 4.74 15.88
CA PRO A 149 -4.20 3.81 16.53
C PRO A 149 -4.59 2.38 16.13
N ILE A 150 -3.65 1.66 15.52
CA ILE A 150 -3.86 0.32 14.96
C ILE A 150 -2.80 -0.59 15.56
N THR A 151 -3.23 -1.76 16.06
CA THR A 151 -2.31 -2.80 16.51
C THR A 151 -2.12 -3.88 15.45
N PRO A 152 -0.96 -4.54 15.41
CA PRO A 152 -0.72 -5.67 14.49
C PRO A 152 -1.74 -6.80 14.66
N GLU A 153 -2.18 -7.04 15.90
CA GLU A 153 -3.14 -8.10 16.24
C GLU A 153 -4.53 -7.84 15.66
N GLU A 154 -5.00 -6.60 15.76
CA GLU A 154 -6.27 -6.18 15.16
C GLU A 154 -6.26 -6.38 13.65
N ILE A 155 -5.18 -5.97 12.98
CA ILE A 155 -5.07 -6.13 11.54
C ILE A 155 -4.90 -7.59 11.13
N ALA A 156 -4.14 -8.38 11.89
CA ALA A 156 -4.01 -9.81 11.63
C ALA A 156 -5.36 -10.53 11.78
N GLY A 157 -6.13 -10.19 12.81
CA GLY A 157 -7.48 -10.73 13.01
C GLY A 157 -8.40 -10.38 11.84
N GLU A 158 -8.44 -9.11 11.45
CA GLU A 158 -9.25 -8.68 10.31
C GLU A 158 -8.82 -9.33 8.99
N ALA A 159 -7.51 -9.42 8.72
CA ALA A 159 -7.00 -10.08 7.53
C ALA A 159 -7.40 -11.55 7.48
N LEU A 160 -7.35 -12.26 8.61
CA LEU A 160 -7.81 -13.64 8.70
C LEU A 160 -9.31 -13.77 8.44
N GLU A 161 -10.15 -12.89 8.98
CA GLU A 161 -11.58 -12.86 8.70
C GLU A 161 -11.87 -12.68 7.21
N TRP A 162 -11.12 -11.79 6.52
CA TRP A 162 -11.23 -11.59 5.08
C TRP A 162 -10.83 -12.83 4.30
N LEU A 163 -9.70 -13.45 4.66
CA LEU A 163 -9.18 -14.66 3.99
C LEU A 163 -10.11 -15.87 4.19
N GLN A 164 -10.83 -15.93 5.32
CA GLN A 164 -11.83 -16.97 5.60
C GLN A 164 -13.20 -16.72 4.93
N ALA A 165 -13.38 -15.56 4.29
CA ALA A 165 -14.61 -15.16 3.63
C ALA A 165 -14.40 -14.91 2.12
N PRO A 166 -14.21 -15.96 1.28
CA PRO A 166 -13.91 -15.81 -0.15
C PRO A 166 -14.91 -14.92 -0.89
N HIS A 167 -16.19 -14.98 -0.54
CA HIS A 167 -17.23 -14.15 -1.13
C HIS A 167 -17.00 -12.64 -0.93
N ARG A 168 -16.40 -12.23 0.19
CA ARG A 168 -16.04 -10.82 0.44
C ARG A 168 -14.89 -10.39 -0.46
N LEU A 169 -13.86 -11.26 -0.62
CA LEU A 169 -12.73 -11.02 -1.52
C LEU A 169 -13.20 -10.91 -2.97
N ASP A 170 -14.06 -11.81 -3.41
CA ASP A 170 -14.58 -11.82 -4.78
C ASP A 170 -15.49 -10.60 -5.06
N GLY A 171 -16.32 -10.23 -4.09
CA GLY A 171 -17.13 -9.01 -4.18
C GLY A 171 -16.26 -7.75 -4.33
N GLN A 172 -15.19 -7.64 -3.53
CA GLN A 172 -14.27 -6.51 -3.63
C GLN A 172 -13.49 -6.52 -4.96
N ARG A 173 -13.05 -7.69 -5.45
CA ARG A 173 -12.42 -7.83 -6.78
C ARG A 173 -13.32 -7.31 -7.90
N GLU A 174 -14.58 -7.68 -7.86
CA GLU A 174 -15.55 -7.25 -8.85
C GLU A 174 -15.79 -5.74 -8.82
N ASP A 175 -15.96 -5.18 -7.62
CA ASP A 175 -16.07 -3.73 -7.44
C ASP A 175 -14.84 -2.98 -8.00
N LEU A 176 -13.62 -3.46 -7.68
CA LEU A 176 -12.38 -2.87 -8.19
C LEU A 176 -12.26 -2.98 -9.72
N ARG A 177 -12.67 -4.13 -10.30
CA ARG A 177 -12.68 -4.30 -11.77
C ARG A 177 -13.63 -3.34 -12.46
N ARG A 178 -14.78 -3.05 -11.87
CA ARG A 178 -15.73 -2.06 -12.40
C ARG A 178 -15.16 -0.64 -12.37
N LEU A 179 -14.36 -0.31 -11.35
CA LEU A 179 -13.78 1.01 -11.17
C LEU A 179 -12.59 1.29 -12.09
N ARG A 180 -11.80 0.30 -12.46
CA ARG A 180 -10.58 0.50 -13.26
C ARG A 180 -10.84 1.02 -14.68
N GLY A 181 -12.09 0.98 -15.16
CA GLY A 181 -12.45 1.41 -16.51
C GLY A 181 -12.02 0.43 -17.62
N GLN A 182 -12.11 0.89 -18.84
CA GLN A 182 -11.72 0.11 -20.02
C GLN A 182 -10.21 0.24 -20.27
N PRO A 183 -9.55 -0.81 -20.79
CA PRO A 183 -8.18 -0.72 -21.27
C PRO A 183 -8.08 0.29 -22.43
N GLY A 184 -6.91 0.94 -22.55
CA GLY A 184 -6.62 1.80 -23.71
C GLY A 184 -6.62 3.30 -23.42
N ALA A 185 -6.85 3.74 -22.18
CA ALA A 185 -6.83 5.16 -21.82
C ALA A 185 -5.52 5.88 -22.22
N VAL A 186 -4.38 5.20 -22.10
CA VAL A 186 -3.07 5.75 -22.51
C VAL A 186 -2.99 5.93 -24.02
N ALA A 187 -3.51 4.96 -24.79
CA ALA A 187 -3.53 5.05 -26.25
C ALA A 187 -4.47 6.16 -26.72
N ALA A 188 -5.65 6.29 -26.10
CA ALA A 188 -6.59 7.36 -26.39
C ALA A 188 -5.98 8.74 -26.08
N LEU A 189 -5.32 8.89 -24.93
CA LEU A 189 -4.64 10.13 -24.56
C LEU A 189 -3.50 10.46 -25.51
N ALA A 190 -2.70 9.46 -25.92
CA ALA A 190 -1.62 9.66 -26.87
C ALA A 190 -2.13 10.13 -28.25
N GLU A 191 -3.27 9.61 -28.67
CA GLU A 191 -3.92 10.03 -29.91
C GLU A 191 -4.42 11.48 -29.81
N GLU A 192 -5.08 11.83 -28.71
CA GLU A 192 -5.54 13.20 -28.48
C GLU A 192 -4.39 14.20 -28.42
N VAL A 193 -3.28 13.85 -27.74
CA VAL A 193 -2.06 14.67 -27.73
C VAL A 193 -1.49 14.82 -29.15
N ARG A 194 -1.48 13.75 -29.95
CA ARG A 194 -1.00 13.78 -31.31
C ARG A 194 -1.84 14.72 -32.21
N GLU A 195 -3.15 14.74 -31.99
CA GLU A 195 -4.05 15.64 -32.73
C GLU A 195 -3.84 17.13 -32.35
N LEU A 196 -3.45 17.38 -31.11
CA LEU A 196 -3.17 18.74 -30.61
C LEU A 196 -1.78 19.26 -30.99
N LEU A 197 -0.84 18.38 -31.36
CA LEU A 197 0.49 18.81 -31.83
C LEU A 197 0.36 19.49 -33.20
N PRO A 198 0.89 20.73 -33.37
CA PRO A 198 0.87 21.40 -34.66
C PRO A 198 1.59 20.54 -35.70
N ARG A 199 1.04 20.44 -36.90
CA ARG A 199 1.65 19.74 -38.05
C ARG A 199 3.04 20.27 -38.46
N ALA A 200 3.56 21.27 -37.73
CA ALA A 200 4.84 21.94 -37.97
C ALA A 200 6.09 21.12 -37.63
N LEU A 201 5.97 19.85 -37.28
CA LEU A 201 7.11 18.94 -37.04
C LEU A 201 7.22 17.83 -38.10
N SER A 202 6.55 17.99 -39.25
CA SER A 202 6.52 17.00 -40.33
C SER A 202 7.32 17.44 -41.59
N ASP A 203 8.20 18.43 -41.46
CA ASP A 203 9.13 18.85 -42.53
C ASP A 203 10.59 18.58 -42.16
#